data_2ab974081e34f1512c888fc01ac0381e
#
_entry.id   2ab974081e34f1512c888fc01ac0381e
#
_cell.length_a   1.000
_cell.length_b   1.000
_cell.length_c   1.000
_cell.angle_alpha   90.00
_cell.angle_beta   90.00
_cell.angle_gamma   90.00
#
_symmetry.space_group_name_H-M   'P 1'
#
loop_
_entity.id
_entity.type
_entity.pdbx_description
1 polymer ?
#
loop_
_entity_poly.entity_id
_entity_poly.type
_entity_poly.pdbx_seq_one_letter_code
_entity_poly.pdbx_strand_id
1 'polypeptide(L)'
;DESQIAPAETFFKVVNKLEAKYKYTASATVMRGDGLGPVIHFCFGPTVHKISINEIKEHLTPIKYEKIETNYYFPMLDSSEYTTMISDLTADKDRTQFIADSCKDIINKKKIVFLSTRVSQLEDLKSYIKSGEILTSKISKRKRKEIINNFTNNSINIIYSTYALFATGIDIPSLEYAIFIAPIRSEIIVKQACGRVMRKFDKTAVIRDFIDIKCPLLKNQAKSRERIIKNIQGQF
;
A
#
# COMPACT_ATOMS: atom_id res chain seq x y z
N ASP A 1 -4.94 -18.13 -2.84
CA ASP A 1 -4.97 -16.78 -2.32
C ASP A 1 -4.84 -15.76 -3.46
N GLU A 2 -5.27 -14.50 -3.24
CA GLU A 2 -5.22 -13.40 -4.21
C GLU A 2 -5.99 -13.70 -5.51
N SER A 3 -7.22 -14.19 -5.40
CA SER A 3 -8.06 -14.60 -6.55
C SER A 3 -8.32 -13.50 -7.58
N GLN A 4 -8.16 -12.23 -7.22
CA GLN A 4 -8.25 -11.12 -8.18
C GLN A 4 -7.21 -11.20 -9.31
N ILE A 5 -6.17 -12.04 -9.19
CA ILE A 5 -5.18 -12.28 -10.25
C ILE A 5 -5.68 -13.32 -11.26
N ALA A 6 -6.62 -14.19 -10.88
CA ALA A 6 -7.08 -15.29 -11.71
C ALA A 6 -7.59 -14.90 -13.12
N PRO A 7 -8.21 -13.72 -13.35
CA PRO A 7 -8.58 -13.28 -14.68
C PRO A 7 -7.42 -12.92 -15.62
N ALA A 8 -6.18 -12.81 -15.13
CA ALA A 8 -5.03 -12.61 -16.02
C ALA A 8 -4.84 -13.87 -16.89
N GLU A 9 -4.59 -13.67 -18.18
CA GLU A 9 -4.59 -14.74 -19.19
C GLU A 9 -3.78 -15.98 -18.80
N THR A 10 -2.59 -15.77 -18.25
CA THR A 10 -1.70 -16.88 -17.82
C THR A 10 -2.31 -17.68 -16.67
N PHE A 11 -2.84 -17.00 -15.64
CA PHE A 11 -3.49 -17.65 -14.50
C PHE A 11 -4.79 -18.34 -14.89
N PHE A 12 -5.60 -17.70 -15.75
CA PHE A 12 -6.82 -18.27 -16.27
C PHE A 12 -6.57 -19.60 -17.00
N LYS A 13 -5.55 -19.62 -17.88
CA LYS A 13 -5.14 -20.86 -18.58
C LYS A 13 -4.70 -21.96 -17.61
N VAL A 14 -3.99 -21.62 -16.54
CA VAL A 14 -3.56 -22.58 -15.52
C VAL A 14 -4.76 -23.12 -14.75
N VAL A 15 -5.64 -22.25 -14.24
CA VAL A 15 -6.81 -22.65 -13.45
C VAL A 15 -7.75 -23.57 -14.24
N ASN A 16 -7.93 -23.29 -15.55
CA ASN A 16 -8.78 -24.13 -16.40
C ASN A 16 -8.18 -25.50 -16.74
N LYS A 17 -6.85 -25.63 -16.68
CA LYS A 17 -6.17 -26.92 -16.89
C LYS A 17 -6.10 -27.77 -15.63
N LEU A 18 -6.42 -27.21 -14.45
CA LEU A 18 -6.42 -27.99 -13.21
C LEU A 18 -7.62 -28.95 -13.18
N GLU A 19 -7.35 -30.24 -13.16
CA GLU A 19 -8.36 -31.33 -13.07
C GLU A 19 -8.77 -31.61 -11.61
N ALA A 20 -8.78 -30.59 -10.76
CA ALA A 20 -9.18 -30.72 -9.36
C ALA A 20 -10.73 -30.76 -9.26
N LYS A 21 -11.24 -31.73 -8.48
CA LYS A 21 -12.69 -31.84 -8.19
C LYS A 21 -13.24 -30.62 -7.48
N TYR A 22 -12.43 -30.02 -6.59
CA TYR A 22 -12.79 -28.81 -5.84
C TYR A 22 -11.70 -27.76 -6.01
N LYS A 23 -12.09 -26.53 -6.34
CA LYS A 23 -11.20 -25.39 -6.48
C LYS A 23 -11.67 -24.29 -5.52
N TYR A 24 -10.85 -23.95 -4.54
CA TYR A 24 -11.13 -22.90 -3.57
C TYR A 24 -10.16 -21.75 -3.75
N THR A 25 -10.66 -20.55 -3.52
CA THR A 25 -9.84 -19.35 -3.55
C THR A 25 -10.24 -18.39 -2.43
N ALA A 26 -9.31 -17.55 -2.01
CA ALA A 26 -9.53 -16.49 -1.04
C ALA A 26 -8.99 -15.16 -1.59
N SER A 27 -9.65 -14.06 -1.26
CA SER A 27 -9.19 -12.71 -1.58
C SER A 27 -9.84 -11.70 -0.65
N ALA A 28 -9.08 -10.70 -0.24
CA ALA A 28 -9.63 -9.55 0.47
C ALA A 28 -10.43 -8.62 -0.46
N THR A 29 -10.23 -8.72 -1.78
CA THR A 29 -10.85 -7.86 -2.80
C THR A 29 -11.23 -8.68 -4.03
N VAL A 30 -12.50 -8.99 -4.18
CA VAL A 30 -13.03 -9.71 -5.36
C VAL A 30 -13.32 -8.74 -6.52
N MET A 31 -13.65 -7.47 -6.18
CA MET A 31 -13.98 -6.45 -7.17
C MET A 31 -12.73 -5.96 -7.91
N ARG A 32 -12.78 -5.97 -9.24
CA ARG A 32 -11.74 -5.45 -10.14
C ARG A 32 -12.25 -4.23 -10.89
N GLY A 33 -11.39 -3.20 -11.01
CA GLY A 33 -11.75 -1.98 -11.75
C GLY A 33 -11.78 -2.12 -13.26
N ASP A 34 -11.29 -3.25 -13.80
CA ASP A 34 -11.27 -3.57 -15.23
C ASP A 34 -12.51 -4.39 -15.71
N GLY A 35 -13.48 -4.61 -14.82
CA GLY A 35 -14.69 -5.37 -15.14
C GLY A 35 -14.54 -6.89 -15.20
N LEU A 36 -13.34 -7.44 -15.01
CA LEU A 36 -13.08 -8.89 -15.08
C LEU A 36 -13.41 -9.65 -13.78
N GLY A 37 -14.08 -9.02 -12.82
CA GLY A 37 -14.54 -9.66 -11.58
C GLY A 37 -15.38 -10.94 -11.82
N PRO A 38 -16.34 -10.96 -12.75
CA PRO A 38 -17.14 -12.16 -13.04
C PRO A 38 -16.33 -13.40 -13.45
N VAL A 39 -15.14 -13.22 -14.05
CA VAL A 39 -14.24 -14.32 -14.43
C VAL A 39 -13.77 -15.12 -13.22
N ILE A 40 -13.63 -14.49 -12.04
CA ILE A 40 -13.28 -15.17 -10.80
C ILE A 40 -14.38 -16.17 -10.42
N HIS A 41 -15.64 -15.74 -10.50
CA HIS A 41 -16.79 -16.61 -10.22
C HIS A 41 -16.94 -17.72 -11.27
N PHE A 42 -16.58 -17.45 -12.52
CA PHE A 42 -16.54 -18.48 -13.56
C PHE A 42 -15.51 -19.57 -13.25
N CYS A 43 -14.34 -19.21 -12.72
CA CYS A 43 -13.26 -20.14 -12.39
C CYS A 43 -13.49 -20.94 -11.09
N PHE A 44 -14.10 -20.33 -10.08
CA PHE A 44 -14.13 -20.86 -8.71
C PHE A 44 -15.56 -20.99 -8.12
N GLY A 45 -16.59 -20.58 -8.86
CA GLY A 45 -17.96 -20.55 -8.36
C GLY A 45 -18.28 -19.28 -7.55
N PRO A 46 -19.49 -19.23 -6.96
CA PRO A 46 -19.93 -18.07 -6.17
C PRO A 46 -19.15 -17.95 -4.87
N THR A 47 -19.17 -16.73 -4.29
CA THR A 47 -18.63 -16.50 -2.95
C THR A 47 -19.43 -17.30 -1.93
N VAL A 48 -18.81 -18.25 -1.27
CA VAL A 48 -19.46 -19.14 -0.28
C VAL A 48 -19.44 -18.55 1.12
N HIS A 49 -18.44 -17.70 1.44
CA HIS A 49 -18.34 -17.03 2.73
C HIS A 49 -17.62 -15.68 2.58
N LYS A 50 -18.03 -14.69 3.37
CA LYS A 50 -17.40 -13.38 3.45
C LYS A 50 -17.21 -13.00 4.92
N ILE A 51 -15.95 -12.94 5.34
CA ILE A 51 -15.59 -12.50 6.69
C ILE A 51 -15.70 -10.97 6.75
N SER A 52 -16.51 -10.46 7.65
CA SER A 52 -16.59 -9.03 7.95
C SER A 52 -15.49 -8.61 8.94
N ILE A 53 -15.11 -7.33 8.92
CA ILE A 53 -14.17 -6.80 9.93
C ILE A 53 -14.73 -6.98 11.34
N ASN A 54 -16.04 -6.89 11.52
CA ASN A 54 -16.69 -7.10 12.82
C ASN A 54 -16.44 -8.49 13.40
N GLU A 55 -16.32 -9.53 12.58
CA GLU A 55 -16.04 -10.90 13.03
C GLU A 55 -14.59 -11.07 13.52
N ILE A 56 -13.66 -10.23 13.03
CA ILE A 56 -12.23 -10.34 13.33
C ILE A 56 -11.65 -9.12 14.05
N LYS A 57 -12.49 -8.15 14.43
CA LYS A 57 -12.03 -6.88 15.03
C LYS A 57 -11.19 -7.06 16.29
N GLU A 58 -11.42 -8.13 17.06
CA GLU A 58 -10.63 -8.45 18.25
C GLU A 58 -9.16 -8.81 17.92
N HIS A 59 -8.90 -9.20 16.66
CA HIS A 59 -7.58 -9.54 16.16
C HIS A 59 -6.92 -8.40 15.38
N LEU A 60 -7.59 -7.24 15.27
CA LEU A 60 -7.12 -6.09 14.52
C LEU A 60 -6.91 -4.88 15.43
N THR A 61 -5.97 -4.03 15.05
CA THR A 61 -5.74 -2.73 15.69
C THR A 61 -6.46 -1.66 14.88
N PRO A 62 -7.31 -0.80 15.48
CA PRO A 62 -7.95 0.31 14.80
C PRO A 62 -6.91 1.26 14.17
N ILE A 63 -7.17 1.71 12.95
CA ILE A 63 -6.28 2.63 12.23
C ILE A 63 -6.51 4.05 12.72
N LYS A 64 -5.43 4.80 12.93
CA LYS A 64 -5.43 6.26 12.96
C LYS A 64 -5.03 6.78 11.57
N TYR A 65 -5.80 7.71 11.01
CA TYR A 65 -5.49 8.35 9.74
C TYR A 65 -4.97 9.76 9.98
N GLU A 66 -3.74 10.03 9.52
CA GLU A 66 -3.06 11.31 9.64
C GLU A 66 -2.86 11.92 8.24
N LYS A 67 -3.28 13.17 8.07
CA LYS A 67 -3.10 13.92 6.82
C LYS A 67 -2.05 14.98 7.02
N ILE A 68 -1.07 15.05 6.10
CA ILE A 68 -0.08 16.12 6.04
C ILE A 68 -0.19 16.79 4.67
N GLU A 69 -0.54 18.05 4.67
CA GLU A 69 -0.67 18.83 3.44
C GLU A 69 0.71 19.28 2.97
N THR A 70 0.97 19.15 1.67
CA THR A 70 2.19 19.65 1.03
C THR A 70 1.92 20.91 0.24
N ASN A 71 2.99 21.63 -0.09
CA ASN A 71 2.93 22.83 -0.91
C ASN A 71 3.21 22.56 -2.39
N TYR A 72 3.38 21.30 -2.78
CA TYR A 72 3.63 20.94 -4.17
C TYR A 72 2.54 21.47 -5.09
N TYR A 73 2.96 22.03 -6.23
CA TYR A 73 2.09 22.55 -7.28
C TYR A 73 2.60 22.12 -8.65
N PHE A 74 1.69 21.71 -9.51
CA PHE A 74 1.95 21.42 -10.91
C PHE A 74 0.86 22.08 -11.78
N PRO A 75 1.23 22.91 -12.78
CA PRO A 75 0.28 23.61 -13.63
C PRO A 75 -0.28 22.67 -14.71
N MET A 76 -1.12 21.72 -14.29
CA MET A 76 -1.72 20.71 -15.17
C MET A 76 -2.83 21.34 -16.02
N LEU A 77 -2.72 21.22 -17.34
CA LEU A 77 -3.71 21.72 -18.30
C LEU A 77 -4.78 20.66 -18.60
N ASP A 78 -4.38 19.41 -18.73
CA ASP A 78 -5.30 18.30 -18.99
C ASP A 78 -4.84 16.97 -18.37
N SER A 79 -5.67 15.92 -18.50
CA SER A 79 -5.41 14.62 -17.88
C SER A 79 -4.26 13.81 -18.53
N SER A 80 -3.81 14.17 -19.74
CA SER A 80 -2.69 13.51 -20.42
C SER A 80 -1.36 13.76 -19.70
N GLU A 81 -1.26 14.88 -18.96
CA GLU A 81 -0.07 15.26 -18.21
C GLU A 81 0.08 14.54 -16.86
N TYR A 82 -0.85 13.63 -16.50
CA TYR A 82 -0.80 12.93 -15.23
C TYR A 82 0.53 12.22 -14.97
N THR A 83 1.06 11.52 -15.96
CA THR A 83 2.32 10.80 -15.83
C THR A 83 3.50 11.75 -15.64
N THR A 84 3.50 12.89 -16.34
CA THR A 84 4.51 13.96 -16.22
C THR A 84 4.44 14.57 -14.82
N MET A 85 3.25 14.93 -14.36
CA MET A 85 3.01 15.46 -13.01
C MET A 85 3.52 14.49 -11.92
N ILE A 86 3.23 13.19 -12.03
CA ILE A 86 3.74 12.20 -11.05
C ILE A 86 5.25 12.08 -11.11
N SER A 87 5.85 12.15 -12.30
CA SER A 87 7.30 12.11 -12.44
C SER A 87 7.97 13.34 -11.83
N ASP A 88 7.41 14.52 -12.06
CA ASP A 88 7.85 15.78 -11.46
C ASP A 88 7.69 15.74 -9.92
N LEU A 89 6.51 15.40 -9.41
CA LEU A 89 6.23 15.28 -7.97
C LEU A 89 7.22 14.35 -7.26
N THR A 90 7.53 13.22 -7.88
CA THR A 90 8.44 12.24 -7.25
C THR A 90 9.91 12.62 -7.36
N ALA A 91 10.26 13.54 -8.25
CA ALA A 91 11.59 14.12 -8.40
C ALA A 91 11.78 15.41 -7.57
N ASP A 92 10.71 16.00 -7.03
CA ASP A 92 10.74 17.23 -6.25
C ASP A 92 11.51 17.00 -4.93
N LYS A 93 12.67 17.65 -4.83
CA LYS A 93 13.59 17.52 -3.69
C LYS A 93 13.06 18.24 -2.45
N ASP A 94 12.45 19.41 -2.63
CA ASP A 94 11.92 20.21 -1.53
C ASP A 94 10.73 19.49 -0.87
N ARG A 95 9.85 18.91 -1.70
CA ARG A 95 8.76 18.05 -1.22
C ARG A 95 9.29 16.81 -0.49
N THR A 96 10.33 16.18 -1.02
CA THR A 96 10.91 14.98 -0.40
C THR A 96 11.61 15.32 0.92
N GLN A 97 12.30 16.46 1.00
CA GLN A 97 12.88 16.97 2.26
C GLN A 97 11.79 17.28 3.29
N PHE A 98 10.71 17.96 2.86
CA PHE A 98 9.55 18.24 3.73
C PHE A 98 8.95 16.95 4.32
N ILE A 99 8.84 15.88 3.52
CA ILE A 99 8.37 14.57 3.98
C ILE A 99 9.31 14.01 5.06
N ALA A 100 10.62 14.05 4.84
CA ALA A 100 11.61 13.60 5.82
C ALA A 100 11.49 14.37 7.15
N ASP A 101 11.40 15.70 7.07
CA ASP A 101 11.27 16.58 8.23
C ASP A 101 9.98 16.33 9.01
N SER A 102 8.88 16.13 8.31
CA SER A 102 7.56 15.83 8.89
C SER A 102 7.45 14.45 9.56
N CYS A 103 8.47 13.62 9.42
CA CYS A 103 8.52 12.29 10.04
C CYS A 103 9.57 12.17 11.17
N LYS A 104 10.27 13.24 11.52
CA LYS A 104 11.32 13.23 12.56
C LYS A 104 10.82 12.76 13.94
N ASP A 105 9.54 12.99 14.23
CA ASP A 105 8.89 12.60 15.49
C ASP A 105 8.78 11.08 15.68
N ILE A 106 8.70 10.34 14.57
CA ILE A 106 8.48 8.87 14.56
C ILE A 106 9.71 8.07 14.10
N ILE A 107 10.65 8.71 13.37
CA ILE A 107 11.90 8.07 12.94
C ILE A 107 12.66 7.55 14.18
N ASN A 108 13.19 6.33 14.12
CA ASN A 108 13.88 5.60 15.19
C ASN A 108 13.03 5.18 16.40
N LYS A 109 11.74 5.55 16.46
CA LYS A 109 10.84 5.19 17.56
C LYS A 109 9.77 4.19 17.13
N LYS A 110 9.45 4.15 15.84
CA LYS A 110 8.33 3.42 15.26
C LYS A 110 8.77 2.54 14.10
N LYS A 111 8.01 1.48 13.86
CA LYS A 111 8.14 0.60 12.70
C LYS A 111 7.43 1.22 11.50
N ILE A 112 8.20 1.71 10.54
CA ILE A 112 7.72 2.54 9.44
C ILE A 112 7.94 1.87 8.10
N VAL A 113 6.93 1.93 7.21
CA VAL A 113 7.12 1.69 5.77
C VAL A 113 6.74 2.96 5.01
N PHE A 114 7.69 3.51 4.26
CA PHE A 114 7.44 4.57 3.27
C PHE A 114 7.05 3.96 1.94
N LEU A 115 5.96 4.43 1.35
CA LEU A 115 5.37 3.89 0.13
C LEU A 115 5.33 4.94 -0.99
N SER A 116 5.96 4.61 -2.12
CA SER A 116 5.97 5.45 -3.32
C SER A 116 5.62 4.65 -4.58
N THR A 117 5.35 5.37 -5.66
CA THR A 117 5.23 4.81 -7.01
C THR A 117 6.60 4.67 -7.70
N ARG A 118 7.63 5.40 -7.25
CA ARG A 118 8.96 5.47 -7.86
C ARG A 118 10.06 5.12 -6.86
N VAL A 119 11.00 4.29 -7.31
CA VAL A 119 12.16 3.89 -6.50
C VAL A 119 13.10 5.08 -6.25
N SER A 120 13.30 5.95 -7.25
CA SER A 120 14.13 7.14 -7.12
C SER A 120 13.70 8.04 -5.96
N GLN A 121 12.39 8.28 -5.78
CA GLN A 121 11.89 9.05 -4.63
C GLN A 121 12.22 8.37 -3.29
N LEU A 122 12.16 7.04 -3.22
CA LEU A 122 12.53 6.29 -2.02
C LEU A 122 14.02 6.39 -1.72
N GLU A 123 14.87 6.39 -2.76
CA GLU A 123 16.32 6.59 -2.65
C GLU A 123 16.65 7.99 -2.15
N ASP A 124 16.00 9.01 -2.71
CA ASP A 124 16.12 10.40 -2.26
C ASP A 124 15.69 10.55 -0.80
N LEU A 125 14.53 10.02 -0.43
CA LEU A 125 14.04 10.09 0.95
C LEU A 125 14.99 9.37 1.92
N LYS A 126 15.51 8.20 1.54
CA LYS A 126 16.52 7.48 2.34
C LYS A 126 17.79 8.33 2.52
N SER A 127 18.21 9.10 1.52
CA SER A 127 19.39 9.97 1.62
C SER A 127 19.23 11.09 2.66
N TYR A 128 18.00 11.60 2.84
CA TYR A 128 17.68 12.59 3.87
C TYR A 128 17.56 11.98 5.27
N ILE A 129 16.87 10.84 5.39
CA ILE A 129 16.62 10.16 6.67
C ILE A 129 17.87 9.41 7.17
N LYS A 130 18.73 8.92 6.26
CA LYS A 130 19.99 8.20 6.53
C LYS A 130 19.81 6.93 7.37
N SER A 131 18.64 6.29 7.31
CA SER A 131 18.32 5.09 8.07
C SER A 131 17.37 4.19 7.27
N GLY A 132 17.33 2.89 7.58
CA GLY A 132 16.43 1.91 6.97
C GLY A 132 16.92 1.29 5.67
N GLU A 133 16.11 0.41 5.10
CA GLU A 133 16.45 -0.37 3.90
C GLU A 133 15.41 -0.22 2.79
N ILE A 134 15.90 -0.18 1.54
CA ILE A 134 15.03 -0.13 0.36
C ILE A 134 14.66 -1.55 -0.06
N LEU A 135 13.37 -1.80 -0.21
CA LEU A 135 12.79 -3.07 -0.60
C LEU A 135 12.07 -2.91 -1.94
N THR A 136 12.69 -3.43 -3.02
CA THR A 136 12.14 -3.37 -4.39
C THR A 136 12.07 -4.74 -5.03
N SER A 137 11.39 -4.82 -6.18
CA SER A 137 11.33 -6.06 -6.98
C SER A 137 12.69 -6.53 -7.52
N LYS A 138 13.66 -5.62 -7.65
CA LYS A 138 15.03 -5.91 -8.14
C LYS A 138 15.88 -6.65 -7.11
N ILE A 139 15.50 -6.64 -5.85
CA ILE A 139 16.25 -7.31 -4.77
C ILE A 139 15.95 -8.81 -4.79
N SER A 140 16.99 -9.64 -4.63
CA SER A 140 16.84 -11.09 -4.56
C SER A 140 15.90 -11.52 -3.42
N LYS A 141 15.24 -12.68 -3.57
CA LYS A 141 14.36 -13.24 -2.54
C LYS A 141 15.08 -13.42 -1.21
N ARG A 142 16.37 -13.83 -1.23
CA ARG A 142 17.22 -14.00 -0.03
C ARG A 142 17.41 -12.66 0.70
N LYS A 143 17.83 -11.60 -0.03
CA LYS A 143 18.05 -10.26 0.57
C LYS A 143 16.75 -9.65 1.07
N ARG A 144 15.62 -9.88 0.38
CA ARG A 144 14.31 -9.44 0.82
C ARG A 144 13.93 -10.08 2.17
N LYS A 145 14.13 -11.39 2.31
CA LYS A 145 13.87 -12.11 3.57
C LYS A 145 14.76 -11.59 4.71
N GLU A 146 16.04 -11.31 4.43
CA GLU A 146 16.97 -10.72 5.38
C GLU A 146 16.50 -9.35 5.88
N ILE A 147 16.10 -8.44 4.97
CA ILE A 147 15.58 -7.11 5.32
C ILE A 147 14.33 -7.23 6.21
N ILE A 148 13.39 -8.13 5.86
CA ILE A 148 12.18 -8.34 6.65
C ILE A 148 12.52 -8.89 8.04
N ASN A 149 13.45 -9.84 8.14
CA ASN A 149 13.91 -10.37 9.42
C ASN A 149 14.55 -9.28 10.28
N ASN A 150 15.44 -8.46 9.70
CA ASN A 150 16.07 -7.34 10.40
C ASN A 150 15.04 -6.32 10.90
N PHE A 151 14.00 -6.07 10.11
CA PHE A 151 12.88 -5.23 10.52
C PHE A 151 12.09 -5.87 11.67
N THR A 152 11.78 -7.15 11.59
CA THR A 152 11.05 -7.88 12.63
C THR A 152 11.83 -7.92 13.95
N ASN A 153 13.12 -8.15 13.89
CA ASN A 153 14.01 -8.26 15.05
C ASN A 153 14.50 -6.91 15.61
N ASN A 154 13.93 -5.80 15.16
CA ASN A 154 14.27 -4.44 15.58
C ASN A 154 15.71 -3.97 15.22
N SER A 155 16.42 -4.68 14.33
CA SER A 155 17.72 -4.22 13.82
C SER A 155 17.60 -3.02 12.90
N ILE A 156 16.47 -2.88 12.20
CA ILE A 156 16.05 -1.72 11.43
C ILE A 156 14.60 -1.37 11.74
N ASN A 157 14.26 -0.10 11.67
CA ASN A 157 12.90 0.38 11.95
C ASN A 157 12.19 0.97 10.72
N ILE A 158 12.89 1.12 9.60
CA ILE A 158 12.37 1.78 8.41
C ILE A 158 12.59 0.88 7.20
N ILE A 159 11.52 0.69 6.43
CA ILE A 159 11.55 0.10 5.09
C ILE A 159 11.01 1.13 4.09
N TYR A 160 11.66 1.24 2.94
CA TYR A 160 11.19 2.01 1.79
C TYR A 160 10.73 1.03 0.72
N SER A 161 9.49 1.09 0.27
CA SER A 161 8.95 0.14 -0.70
C SER A 161 8.06 0.80 -1.75
N THR A 162 7.96 0.18 -2.91
CA THR A 162 6.93 0.58 -3.87
C THR A 162 5.57 0.03 -3.46
N TYR A 163 4.50 0.75 -3.79
CA TYR A 163 3.12 0.28 -3.55
C TYR A 163 2.86 -1.11 -4.12
N ALA A 164 3.33 -1.37 -5.35
CA ALA A 164 3.13 -2.65 -6.03
C ALA A 164 3.76 -3.81 -5.26
N LEU A 165 5.00 -3.66 -4.80
CA LEU A 165 5.69 -4.70 -4.04
C LEU A 165 5.07 -4.86 -2.65
N PHE A 166 4.74 -3.75 -1.99
CA PHE A 166 4.10 -3.79 -0.68
C PHE A 166 2.73 -4.50 -0.73
N ALA A 167 1.95 -4.30 -1.80
CA ALA A 167 0.67 -4.97 -2.00
C ALA A 167 0.82 -6.49 -2.20
N THR A 168 1.83 -6.96 -2.95
CA THR A 168 1.94 -8.34 -3.44
C THR A 168 2.69 -9.32 -2.54
N GLY A 169 2.60 -9.26 -1.22
CA GLY A 169 3.04 -10.40 -0.41
C GLY A 169 4.27 -10.18 0.47
N ILE A 170 4.54 -8.96 0.89
CA ILE A 170 5.49 -8.74 1.98
C ILE A 170 4.72 -8.85 3.29
N ASP A 171 5.03 -9.86 4.07
CA ASP A 171 4.53 -9.97 5.43
C ASP A 171 5.45 -9.19 6.39
N ILE A 172 4.91 -8.10 6.96
CA ILE A 172 5.61 -7.27 7.94
C ILE A 172 4.73 -7.18 9.18
N PRO A 173 4.79 -8.16 10.09
CA PRO A 173 3.84 -8.27 11.19
C PRO A 173 3.93 -7.11 12.19
N SER A 174 5.10 -6.53 12.41
CA SER A 174 5.34 -5.48 13.42
C SER A 174 5.15 -4.05 12.91
N LEU A 175 4.56 -3.84 11.72
CA LEU A 175 4.39 -2.53 11.11
C LEU A 175 3.43 -1.64 11.91
N GLU A 176 3.87 -0.43 12.29
CA GLU A 176 3.04 0.56 13.00
C GLU A 176 2.57 1.69 12.07
N TYR A 177 3.42 2.13 11.16
CA TYR A 177 3.15 3.24 10.24
C TYR A 177 3.31 2.82 8.79
N ALA A 178 2.26 2.98 7.97
CA ALA A 178 2.39 3.02 6.52
C ALA A 178 2.23 4.48 6.06
N ILE A 179 3.27 5.01 5.41
CA ILE A 179 3.35 6.41 5.02
C ILE A 179 3.25 6.52 3.50
N PHE A 180 2.21 7.16 3.02
CA PHE A 180 1.96 7.38 1.60
C PHE A 180 2.66 8.67 1.17
N ILE A 181 3.81 8.55 0.52
CA ILE A 181 4.62 9.71 0.08
C ILE A 181 4.38 10.10 -1.38
N ALA A 182 3.70 9.25 -2.15
CA ALA A 182 3.26 9.54 -3.50
C ALA A 182 1.77 9.22 -3.66
N PRO A 183 1.07 9.89 -4.56
CA PRO A 183 -0.34 9.64 -4.83
C PRO A 183 -0.58 8.19 -5.29
N ILE A 184 -1.66 7.57 -4.81
CA ILE A 184 -2.12 6.25 -5.25
C ILE A 184 -3.64 6.29 -5.49
N ARG A 185 -4.08 5.73 -6.61
CA ARG A 185 -5.50 5.67 -7.01
C ARG A 185 -6.15 4.33 -6.70
N SER A 186 -5.35 3.27 -6.57
CA SER A 186 -5.86 1.91 -6.41
C SER A 186 -6.47 1.69 -5.03
N GLU A 187 -7.77 1.50 -4.98
CA GLU A 187 -8.51 1.12 -3.78
C GLU A 187 -7.97 -0.18 -3.17
N ILE A 188 -7.61 -1.15 -4.02
CA ILE A 188 -7.06 -2.44 -3.60
C ILE A 188 -5.77 -2.23 -2.79
N ILE A 189 -4.85 -1.41 -3.32
CA ILE A 189 -3.57 -1.13 -2.66
C ILE A 189 -3.79 -0.41 -1.33
N VAL A 190 -4.72 0.55 -1.27
CA VAL A 190 -5.05 1.26 -0.03
C VAL A 190 -5.60 0.27 1.01
N LYS A 191 -6.55 -0.59 0.64
CA LYS A 191 -7.12 -1.62 1.54
C LYS A 191 -6.05 -2.61 2.02
N GLN A 192 -5.17 -3.06 1.14
CA GLN A 192 -4.07 -3.96 1.51
C GLN A 192 -3.07 -3.28 2.46
N ALA A 193 -2.75 -2.00 2.26
CA ALA A 193 -1.91 -1.24 3.17
C ALA A 193 -2.57 -1.12 4.55
N CYS A 194 -3.85 -0.78 4.62
CA CYS A 194 -4.62 -0.77 5.86
C CYS A 194 -4.57 -2.13 6.56
N GLY A 195 -4.90 -3.22 5.87
CA GLY A 195 -4.91 -4.56 6.43
C GLY A 195 -3.55 -4.98 7.03
N ARG A 196 -2.43 -4.54 6.43
CA ARG A 196 -1.09 -4.86 6.96
C ARG A 196 -0.75 -4.09 8.23
N VAL A 197 -1.15 -2.82 8.31
CA VAL A 197 -0.93 -1.99 9.51
C VAL A 197 -1.84 -2.43 10.65
N MET A 198 -3.04 -2.91 10.35
CA MET A 198 -4.04 -3.31 11.34
C MET A 198 -3.71 -4.61 12.08
N ARG A 199 -2.75 -5.42 11.59
CA ARG A 199 -2.40 -6.67 12.26
C ARG A 199 -2.05 -6.43 13.72
N LYS A 200 -2.75 -7.14 14.63
CA LYS A 200 -2.66 -6.94 16.08
C LYS A 200 -1.29 -7.36 16.61
N PHE A 201 -0.58 -6.41 17.19
CA PHE A 201 0.65 -6.59 17.95
C PHE A 201 0.71 -5.46 18.95
N ASP A 202 -0.06 -5.39 19.96
CA ASP A 202 0.00 -4.41 21.06
C ASP A 202 0.66 -3.06 20.66
N LYS A 203 0.15 -2.44 19.61
CA LYS A 203 0.75 -1.29 18.92
C LYS A 203 -0.30 -0.31 18.41
N THR A 204 0.15 0.89 18.02
CA THR A 204 -0.66 1.84 17.26
C THR A 204 -0.58 1.52 15.77
N ALA A 205 -1.70 1.52 15.04
CA ALA A 205 -1.76 1.38 13.59
C ALA A 205 -2.06 2.74 12.95
N VAL A 206 -1.13 3.27 12.15
CA VAL A 206 -1.26 4.61 11.55
C VAL A 206 -1.07 4.55 10.04
N ILE A 207 -1.98 5.18 9.31
CA ILE A 207 -1.77 5.57 7.91
C ILE A 207 -1.51 7.07 7.91
N ARG A 208 -0.30 7.49 7.51
CA ARG A 208 0.06 8.91 7.29
C ARG A 208 0.11 9.16 5.79
N ASP A 209 -0.69 10.12 5.31
CA ASP A 209 -0.87 10.42 3.89
C ASP A 209 -0.44 11.86 3.58
N PHE A 210 0.55 12.02 2.71
CA PHE A 210 0.99 13.33 2.21
C PHE A 210 0.11 13.76 1.05
N ILE A 211 -0.59 14.88 1.22
CA ILE A 211 -1.65 15.37 0.34
C ILE A 211 -1.21 16.64 -0.38
N ASP A 212 -1.14 16.58 -1.69
CA ASP A 212 -0.76 17.70 -2.56
C ASP A 212 -2.01 18.54 -2.89
N ILE A 213 -2.41 19.40 -1.96
CA ILE A 213 -3.71 20.12 -1.99
C ILE A 213 -3.82 21.15 -3.10
N LYS A 214 -2.68 21.68 -3.60
CA LYS A 214 -2.63 22.66 -4.69
C LYS A 214 -2.86 22.06 -6.07
N CYS A 215 -2.82 20.72 -6.18
CA CYS A 215 -3.15 19.99 -7.41
C CYS A 215 -4.56 19.38 -7.30
N PRO A 216 -5.59 19.92 -7.98
CA PRO A 216 -6.98 19.50 -7.83
C PRO A 216 -7.18 17.98 -8.03
N LEU A 217 -6.50 17.40 -9.02
CA LEU A 217 -6.57 15.97 -9.30
C LEU A 217 -6.03 15.14 -8.13
N LEU A 218 -4.86 15.51 -7.58
CA LEU A 218 -4.23 14.80 -6.45
C LEU A 218 -5.05 14.97 -5.17
N LYS A 219 -5.61 16.15 -4.95
CA LYS A 219 -6.56 16.41 -3.86
C LYS A 219 -7.79 15.50 -3.93
N ASN A 220 -8.36 15.31 -5.13
CA ASN A 220 -9.51 14.41 -5.31
C ASN A 220 -9.13 12.93 -5.07
N GLN A 221 -7.93 12.52 -5.50
CA GLN A 221 -7.42 11.18 -5.19
C GLN A 221 -7.23 10.99 -3.68
N ALA A 222 -6.73 11.99 -2.96
CA ALA A 222 -6.60 11.95 -1.51
C ALA A 222 -7.95 11.81 -0.81
N LYS A 223 -8.98 12.54 -1.25
CA LYS A 223 -10.37 12.38 -0.74
C LYS A 223 -10.89 10.96 -0.96
N SER A 224 -10.57 10.33 -2.08
CA SER A 224 -10.97 8.94 -2.34
C SER A 224 -10.26 7.97 -1.38
N ARG A 225 -8.97 8.15 -1.13
CA ARG A 225 -8.22 7.36 -0.13
C ARG A 225 -8.79 7.54 1.27
N GLU A 226 -9.04 8.80 1.67
CA GLU A 226 -9.65 9.12 2.96
C GLU A 226 -10.98 8.40 3.16
N ARG A 227 -11.86 8.40 2.14
CA ARG A 227 -13.14 7.70 2.20
C ARG A 227 -12.96 6.20 2.42
N ILE A 228 -12.02 5.57 1.73
CA ILE A 228 -11.72 4.15 1.88
C ILE A 228 -11.24 3.86 3.30
N ILE A 229 -10.31 4.65 3.83
CA ILE A 229 -9.74 4.46 5.16
C ILE A 229 -10.81 4.70 6.24
N LYS A 230 -11.62 5.75 6.12
CA LYS A 230 -12.74 6.03 7.04
C LYS A 230 -13.80 4.92 7.04
N ASN A 231 -14.09 4.34 5.88
CA ASN A 231 -15.00 3.19 5.80
C ASN A 231 -14.46 1.97 6.55
N ILE A 232 -13.14 1.76 6.54
CA ILE A 232 -12.50 0.71 7.34
C ILE A 232 -12.56 1.06 8.83
N GLN A 233 -12.25 2.30 9.21
CA GLN A 233 -12.33 2.77 10.60
C GLN A 233 -13.75 2.64 11.19
N GLY A 234 -14.77 2.97 10.41
CA GLY A 234 -16.17 2.90 10.83
C GLY A 234 -16.70 1.48 11.08
N GLN A 235 -15.91 0.45 10.82
CA GLN A 235 -16.25 -0.96 11.08
C GLN A 235 -15.72 -1.45 12.45
N PHE A 236 -15.05 -0.59 13.22
CA PHE A 236 -14.59 -0.85 14.60
C PHE A 236 -15.51 -0.21 15.62
#